data_0d335aa30f1186a34a03b45a522de46b
#
_entry.id   0d335aa30f1186a34a03b45a522de46b
#
_cell.length_a   1.000
_cell.length_b   1.000
_cell.length_c   1.000
_cell.angle_alpha   90.00
_cell.angle_beta   90.00
_cell.angle_gamma   90.00
#
_symmetry.space_group_name_H-M   'P 1'
#
loop_
_entity.id
_entity.type
_entity.pdbx_description
1 polymer ?
#
loop_
_entity_poly.entity_id
_entity_poly.type
_entity_poly.pdbx_seq_one_letter_code
_entity_poly.pdbx_strand_id
1 'polypeptide(L)'
;MTNTRKSESAPALPGGARPTRQRRAVAAALGSFEDFRSAQDIHDLLKRQGENVGLSTVYRTLQALADGGEVDMLRTGDGEGLYRRCSTTHHHHLVCRTCGRTVEVEGPTVEQWSDSIARRHGFTDVSHTLEIFGTCPDCAR
;
A
#
# COMPACT_ATOMS: atom_id res chain seq x y z
N MET A 1 27.98 -10.34 -40.38
CA MET A 1 26.89 -9.40 -39.99
C MET A 1 26.52 -9.69 -38.57
N THR A 2 27.11 -8.98 -37.63
CA THR A 2 26.81 -9.10 -36.22
C THR A 2 25.69 -8.13 -35.89
N ASN A 3 24.49 -8.68 -35.64
CA ASN A 3 23.35 -7.92 -35.24
C ASN A 3 23.47 -7.66 -33.72
N THR A 4 24.04 -6.51 -33.38
CA THR A 4 24.08 -6.02 -32.02
C THR A 4 22.67 -5.60 -31.64
N ARG A 5 21.91 -6.50 -31.03
CA ARG A 5 20.69 -6.08 -30.35
C ARG A 5 21.11 -5.16 -29.21
N LYS A 6 20.87 -3.86 -29.39
CA LYS A 6 20.83 -2.91 -28.30
C LYS A 6 19.87 -3.47 -27.25
N SER A 7 20.41 -3.80 -26.08
CA SER A 7 19.58 -4.06 -24.92
C SER A 7 18.87 -2.75 -24.61
N GLU A 8 17.60 -2.66 -24.95
CA GLU A 8 16.74 -1.63 -24.42
C GLU A 8 16.67 -1.84 -22.92
N SER A 9 17.37 -0.99 -22.21
CA SER A 9 17.19 -0.89 -20.76
C SER A 9 15.74 -0.55 -20.48
N ALA A 10 15.09 -1.37 -19.67
CA ALA A 10 13.76 -1.08 -19.19
C ALA A 10 13.67 0.35 -18.65
N PRO A 11 12.58 1.09 -18.90
CA PRO A 11 12.45 2.46 -18.41
C PRO A 11 12.64 2.49 -16.89
N ALA A 12 13.50 3.38 -16.44
CA ALA A 12 13.69 3.61 -15.01
C ALA A 12 12.34 3.94 -14.39
N LEU A 13 12.00 3.24 -13.33
CA LEU A 13 10.77 3.52 -12.58
C LEU A 13 10.74 5.00 -12.17
N PRO A 14 9.60 5.68 -12.27
CA PRO A 14 9.48 7.05 -11.84
C PRO A 14 9.98 7.20 -10.39
N GLY A 15 10.98 8.03 -10.18
CA GLY A 15 11.52 8.26 -8.86
C GLY A 15 13.01 7.99 -8.69
N GLY A 16 13.71 7.47 -9.70
CA GLY A 16 15.18 7.33 -9.71
C GLY A 16 15.77 6.52 -8.55
N ALA A 17 14.95 5.74 -7.84
CA ALA A 17 15.42 4.89 -6.77
C ALA A 17 16.26 3.75 -7.35
N ARG A 18 17.41 3.47 -6.74
CA ARG A 18 18.16 2.24 -7.01
C ARG A 18 17.27 1.06 -6.62
N PRO A 19 16.83 0.22 -7.60
CA PRO A 19 15.54 -0.46 -7.47
C PRO A 19 15.53 -1.66 -6.53
N THR A 20 16.63 -2.11 -5.98
CA THR A 20 16.60 -3.39 -5.29
C THR A 20 16.87 -3.30 -3.80
N ARG A 21 17.93 -2.63 -3.35
CA ARG A 21 18.27 -2.60 -1.93
C ARG A 21 17.36 -1.69 -1.12
N GLN A 22 17.14 -0.48 -1.60
CA GLN A 22 16.28 0.50 -0.91
C GLN A 22 14.83 0.04 -0.90
N ARG A 23 14.34 -0.50 -2.02
CA ARG A 23 12.99 -1.06 -2.12
C ARG A 23 12.79 -2.21 -1.13
N ARG A 24 13.74 -3.11 -1.02
CA ARG A 24 13.69 -4.22 -0.05
C ARG A 24 13.71 -3.72 1.38
N ALA A 25 14.55 -2.74 1.69
CA ALA A 25 14.63 -2.17 3.03
C ALA A 25 13.30 -1.52 3.44
N VAL A 26 12.69 -0.75 2.56
CA VAL A 26 11.39 -0.11 2.78
C VAL A 26 10.30 -1.17 2.94
N ALA A 27 10.24 -2.16 2.06
CA ALA A 27 9.26 -3.24 2.12
C ALA A 27 9.40 -4.07 3.42
N ALA A 28 10.63 -4.38 3.82
CA ALA A 28 10.90 -5.11 5.05
C ALA A 28 10.52 -4.29 6.29
N ALA A 29 10.81 -3.00 6.30
CA ALA A 29 10.41 -2.10 7.38
C ALA A 29 8.89 -2.03 7.51
N LEU A 30 8.18 -1.90 6.40
CA LEU A 30 6.71 -1.88 6.40
C LEU A 30 6.14 -3.20 6.88
N GLY A 31 6.74 -4.32 6.51
CA GLY A 31 6.35 -5.66 6.95
C GLY A 31 6.50 -5.90 8.46
N SER A 32 7.25 -5.06 9.17
CA SER A 32 7.40 -5.11 10.63
C SER A 32 6.17 -4.59 11.37
N PHE A 33 5.29 -3.87 10.69
CA PHE A 33 4.08 -3.31 11.27
C PHE A 33 2.85 -4.11 10.83
N GLU A 34 1.94 -4.32 11.75
CA GLU A 34 0.65 -4.98 11.47
C GLU A 34 -0.40 -3.98 10.98
N ASP A 35 -0.24 -2.71 11.33
CA ASP A 35 -1.18 -1.63 11.01
C ASP A 35 -0.66 -0.74 9.89
N PHE A 36 -1.55 0.11 9.37
CA PHE A 36 -1.14 1.15 8.43
C PHE A 36 -0.15 2.11 9.07
N ARG A 37 0.90 2.46 8.33
CA ARG A 37 1.96 3.38 8.79
C ARG A 37 2.26 4.43 7.74
N SER A 38 2.63 5.62 8.22
CA SER A 38 3.06 6.73 7.38
C SER A 38 4.48 6.51 6.85
N ALA A 39 4.83 7.24 5.80
CA ALA A 39 6.21 7.27 5.30
C ALA A 39 7.19 7.73 6.37
N GLN A 40 6.79 8.65 7.24
CA GLN A 40 7.62 9.12 8.35
C GLN A 40 7.91 8.00 9.34
N ASP A 41 6.91 7.20 9.70
CA ASP A 41 7.09 6.05 10.60
C ASP A 41 8.08 5.04 10.03
N ILE A 42 7.99 4.77 8.74
CA ILE A 42 8.90 3.85 8.04
C ILE A 42 10.32 4.45 8.00
N HIS A 43 10.44 5.72 7.71
CA HIS A 43 11.72 6.42 7.70
C HIS A 43 12.40 6.37 9.08
N ASP A 44 11.64 6.62 10.15
CA ASP A 44 12.15 6.58 11.52
C ASP A 44 12.63 5.19 11.90
N LEU A 45 11.91 4.15 11.49
CA LEU A 45 12.33 2.76 11.71
C LEU A 45 13.63 2.45 10.97
N LEU A 46 13.73 2.81 9.71
CA LEU A 46 14.94 2.60 8.90
C LEU A 46 16.14 3.30 9.53
N LYS A 47 15.96 4.53 9.99
CA LYS A 47 17.01 5.29 10.67
C LYS A 47 17.50 4.59 11.96
N ARG A 48 16.57 4.05 12.75
CA ARG A 48 16.93 3.27 13.95
C ARG A 48 17.67 1.98 13.62
N GLN A 49 17.42 1.39 12.45
CA GLN A 49 18.10 0.19 11.97
C GLN A 49 19.47 0.50 11.32
N GLY A 50 19.86 1.76 11.28
CA GLY A 50 21.12 2.18 10.66
C GLY A 50 21.05 2.25 9.13
N GLU A 51 19.86 2.18 8.55
CA GLU A 51 19.66 2.33 7.11
C GLU A 51 19.62 3.81 6.74
N ASN A 52 20.43 4.20 5.76
CA ASN A 52 20.52 5.58 5.31
C ASN A 52 19.64 5.80 4.07
N VAL A 53 18.34 5.93 4.31
CA VAL A 53 17.35 6.18 3.25
C VAL A 53 16.63 7.49 3.56
N GLY A 54 16.69 8.45 2.63
CA GLY A 54 16.02 9.75 2.80
C GLY A 54 14.51 9.62 2.79
N LEU A 55 13.82 10.54 3.48
CA LEU A 55 12.35 10.55 3.56
C LEU A 55 11.69 10.60 2.17
N SER A 56 12.21 11.42 1.27
CA SER A 56 11.69 11.52 -0.10
C SER A 56 11.77 10.18 -0.84
N THR A 57 12.85 9.44 -0.64
CA THR A 57 13.04 8.11 -1.25
C THR A 57 12.07 7.10 -0.65
N VAL A 58 11.86 7.13 0.67
CA VAL A 58 10.86 6.29 1.34
C VAL A 58 9.47 6.55 0.75
N TYR A 59 9.11 7.82 0.61
CA TYR A 59 7.81 8.22 0.07
C TYR A 59 7.59 7.69 -1.35
N ARG A 60 8.56 7.91 -2.23
CA ARG A 60 8.48 7.46 -3.63
C ARG A 60 8.46 5.95 -3.74
N THR A 61 9.21 5.27 -2.90
CA THR A 61 9.24 3.79 -2.89
C THR A 61 7.90 3.23 -2.42
N LEU A 62 7.32 3.77 -1.36
CA LEU A 62 6.00 3.35 -0.87
C LEU A 62 4.92 3.59 -1.93
N GLN A 63 4.97 4.73 -2.61
CA GLN A 63 4.03 5.05 -3.68
C GLN A 63 4.17 4.07 -4.86
N ALA A 64 5.39 3.73 -5.24
CA ALA A 64 5.64 2.75 -6.30
C ALA A 64 5.15 1.34 -5.91
N LEU A 65 5.35 0.94 -4.66
CA LEU A 65 4.84 -0.33 -4.14
C LEU A 65 3.30 -0.36 -4.15
N ALA A 66 2.66 0.75 -3.79
CA ALA A 66 1.20 0.87 -3.82
C ALA A 66 0.67 0.82 -5.26
N ASP A 67 1.30 1.55 -6.17
CA ASP A 67 0.92 1.54 -7.60
C ASP A 67 1.08 0.16 -8.23
N GLY A 68 2.07 -0.61 -7.78
CA GLY A 68 2.30 -1.99 -8.20
C GLY A 68 1.42 -3.04 -7.51
N GLY A 69 0.56 -2.64 -6.60
CA GLY A 69 -0.33 -3.55 -5.86
C GLY A 69 0.37 -4.40 -4.80
N GLU A 70 1.60 -4.08 -4.44
CA GLU A 70 2.36 -4.84 -3.43
C GLU A 70 2.04 -4.41 -2.00
N VAL A 71 1.57 -3.20 -1.82
CA VAL A 71 1.10 -2.66 -0.54
C VAL A 71 -0.21 -1.93 -0.74
N ASP A 72 -1.01 -1.85 0.29
CA ASP A 72 -2.22 -1.04 0.31
C ASP A 72 -1.91 0.35 0.82
N MET A 73 -2.61 1.32 0.28
CA MET A 73 -2.55 2.72 0.71
C MET A 73 -3.92 3.19 1.16
N LEU A 74 -3.94 3.90 2.26
CA LEU A 74 -5.12 4.54 2.83
C LEU A 74 -4.82 6.02 3.04
N ARG A 75 -5.73 6.91 2.63
CA ARG A 75 -5.64 8.33 2.96
C ARG A 75 -6.51 8.65 4.16
N THR A 76 -5.92 9.33 5.14
CA THR A 76 -6.65 9.85 6.30
C THR A 76 -7.40 11.13 5.93
N GLY A 77 -8.27 11.58 6.83
CA GLY A 77 -9.07 12.79 6.60
C GLY A 77 -8.26 14.08 6.40
N ASP A 78 -7.02 14.11 6.87
CA ASP A 78 -6.06 15.21 6.68
C ASP A 78 -5.24 15.07 5.39
N GLY A 79 -5.49 14.02 4.60
CA GLY A 79 -4.81 13.76 3.34
C GLY A 79 -3.49 12.99 3.45
N GLU A 80 -3.08 12.58 4.64
CA GLU A 80 -1.88 11.79 4.83
C GLU A 80 -2.06 10.38 4.25
N GLY A 81 -1.06 9.91 3.51
CA GLY A 81 -1.01 8.54 3.01
C GLY A 81 -0.46 7.59 4.06
N LEU A 82 -1.17 6.52 4.31
CA LEU A 82 -0.74 5.42 5.17
C LEU A 82 -0.60 4.16 4.34
N TYR A 83 0.35 3.31 4.68
CA TYR A 83 0.70 2.13 3.90
C TYR A 83 0.71 0.89 4.78
N ARG A 84 0.28 -0.22 4.21
CA ARG A 84 0.30 -1.52 4.88
C ARG A 84 0.57 -2.62 3.87
N ARG A 85 1.44 -3.53 4.26
CA ARG A 85 1.65 -4.76 3.49
C ARG A 85 0.53 -5.73 3.83
N CYS A 86 -0.37 -5.93 2.89
CA CYS A 86 -1.55 -6.78 3.05
C CYS A 86 -1.43 -8.05 2.23
N SER A 87 -2.42 -8.95 2.37
CA SER A 87 -2.55 -10.12 1.52
C SER A 87 -2.77 -9.71 0.07
N THR A 88 -2.44 -10.59 -0.86
CA THR A 88 -2.63 -10.36 -2.31
C THR A 88 -4.06 -10.60 -2.77
N THR A 89 -4.90 -11.17 -1.91
CA THR A 89 -6.31 -11.39 -2.20
C THR A 89 -7.12 -10.12 -1.98
N HIS A 90 -8.24 -10.02 -2.67
CA HIS A 90 -9.14 -8.89 -2.50
C HIS A 90 -9.67 -8.85 -1.06
N HIS A 91 -9.54 -7.73 -0.41
CA HIS A 91 -9.93 -7.52 0.98
C HIS A 91 -10.32 -6.07 1.24
N HIS A 92 -10.92 -5.86 2.38
CA HIS A 92 -11.25 -4.55 2.92
C HIS A 92 -10.57 -4.37 4.28
N HIS A 93 -10.61 -3.17 4.83
CA HIS A 93 -9.98 -2.88 6.10
C HIS A 93 -10.99 -2.30 7.09
N LEU A 94 -10.89 -2.74 8.34
CA LEU A 94 -11.50 -2.09 9.49
C LEU A 94 -10.39 -1.39 10.27
N VAL A 95 -10.48 -0.07 10.41
CA VAL A 95 -9.41 0.76 10.96
C VAL A 95 -9.91 1.56 12.14
N CYS A 96 -9.16 1.54 13.24
CA CYS A 96 -9.43 2.39 14.38
C CYS A 96 -8.97 3.83 14.10
N ARG A 97 -9.89 4.79 14.23
CA ARG A 97 -9.58 6.20 14.02
C ARG A 97 -8.57 6.77 15.00
N THR A 98 -8.49 6.17 16.19
CA THR A 98 -7.67 6.69 17.30
C THR A 98 -6.25 6.14 17.27
N CYS A 99 -6.07 4.82 17.20
CA CYS A 99 -4.75 4.20 17.29
C CYS A 99 -4.24 3.61 15.98
N GLY A 100 -5.07 3.57 14.93
CA GLY A 100 -4.67 3.00 13.65
C GLY A 100 -4.72 1.48 13.55
N ARG A 101 -5.16 0.79 14.62
CA ARG A 101 -5.30 -0.67 14.59
C ARG A 101 -6.12 -1.09 13.38
N THR A 102 -5.60 -2.03 12.62
CA THR A 102 -6.17 -2.44 11.34
C THR A 102 -6.43 -3.94 11.33
N VAL A 103 -7.61 -4.30 10.83
CA VAL A 103 -8.00 -5.70 10.59
C VAL A 103 -8.36 -5.85 9.12
N GLU A 104 -7.77 -6.83 8.44
CA GLU A 104 -8.25 -7.22 7.11
C GLU A 104 -9.57 -7.96 7.26
N VAL A 105 -10.55 -7.58 6.46
CA VAL A 105 -11.85 -8.24 6.43
C VAL A 105 -12.19 -8.66 5.01
N GLU A 106 -12.78 -9.82 4.88
CA GLU A 106 -13.35 -10.29 3.61
C GLU A 106 -14.82 -9.98 3.60
N GLY A 107 -15.31 -9.47 2.47
CA GLY A 107 -16.70 -9.08 2.34
C GLY A 107 -17.36 -9.72 1.13
N PRO A 108 -17.57 -11.06 1.10
CA PRO A 108 -18.16 -11.71 -0.07
C PRO A 108 -19.53 -11.14 -0.44
N THR A 109 -20.31 -10.70 0.52
CA THR A 109 -21.60 -10.05 0.29
C THR A 109 -21.44 -8.71 -0.43
N VAL A 110 -20.42 -7.92 -0.06
CA VAL A 110 -20.10 -6.65 -0.72
C VAL A 110 -19.65 -6.89 -2.16
N GLU A 111 -18.82 -7.90 -2.38
CA GLU A 111 -18.34 -8.27 -3.70
C GLU A 111 -19.50 -8.69 -4.61
N GLN A 112 -20.36 -9.55 -4.13
CA GLN A 112 -21.55 -10.03 -4.87
C GLN A 112 -22.50 -8.88 -5.19
N TRP A 113 -22.71 -7.98 -4.25
CA TRP A 113 -23.55 -6.81 -4.45
C TRP A 113 -22.97 -5.86 -5.51
N SER A 114 -21.69 -5.58 -5.46
CA SER A 114 -20.97 -4.78 -6.45
C SER A 114 -21.08 -5.37 -7.86
N ASP A 115 -20.82 -6.67 -7.99
CA ASP A 115 -20.95 -7.39 -9.25
C ASP A 115 -22.39 -7.38 -9.78
N SER A 116 -23.36 -7.52 -8.90
CA SER A 116 -24.79 -7.49 -9.25
C SER A 116 -25.18 -6.12 -9.81
N ILE A 117 -24.74 -5.03 -9.17
CA ILE A 117 -25.00 -3.66 -9.65
C ILE A 117 -24.39 -3.46 -11.04
N ALA A 118 -23.14 -3.86 -11.20
CA ALA A 118 -22.42 -3.72 -12.47
C ALA A 118 -23.15 -4.43 -13.60
N ARG A 119 -23.56 -5.66 -13.39
CA ARG A 119 -24.31 -6.44 -14.38
C ARG A 119 -25.66 -5.81 -14.70
N ARG A 120 -26.39 -5.38 -13.67
CA ARG A 120 -27.71 -4.75 -13.84
C ARG A 120 -27.67 -3.53 -14.75
N HIS A 121 -26.60 -2.75 -14.66
CA HIS A 121 -26.44 -1.52 -15.41
C HIS A 121 -25.53 -1.65 -16.64
N GLY A 122 -25.04 -2.86 -16.93
CA GLY A 122 -24.22 -3.14 -18.11
C GLY A 122 -22.80 -2.59 -18.04
N PHE A 123 -22.27 -2.35 -16.83
CA PHE A 123 -20.89 -1.87 -16.64
C PHE A 123 -19.91 -3.02 -16.69
N THR A 124 -18.75 -2.78 -17.28
CA THR A 124 -17.62 -3.71 -17.34
C THR A 124 -16.40 -3.07 -16.71
N ASP A 125 -15.41 -3.89 -16.36
CA ASP A 125 -14.16 -3.44 -15.74
C ASP A 125 -14.41 -2.63 -14.45
N VAL A 126 -15.30 -3.15 -13.59
CA VAL A 126 -15.76 -2.49 -12.38
C VAL A 126 -14.82 -2.82 -11.22
N SER A 127 -14.41 -1.80 -10.50
CA SER A 127 -13.68 -1.92 -9.23
C SER A 127 -14.39 -1.14 -8.15
N HIS A 128 -14.09 -1.46 -6.90
CA HIS A 128 -14.61 -0.71 -5.76
C HIS A 128 -13.56 -0.62 -4.66
N THR A 129 -13.72 0.39 -3.83
CA THR A 129 -12.93 0.57 -2.61
C THR A 129 -13.89 0.68 -1.43
N LEU A 130 -13.56 0.04 -0.33
CA LEU A 130 -14.33 0.10 0.90
C LEU A 130 -13.38 0.04 2.09
N GLU A 131 -13.44 1.08 2.91
CA GLU A 131 -12.74 1.12 4.18
C GLU A 131 -13.77 1.42 5.27
N ILE A 132 -13.68 0.70 6.40
CA ILE A 132 -14.58 0.86 7.52
C ILE A 132 -13.78 1.45 8.69
N PHE A 133 -14.28 2.55 9.26
CA PHE A 133 -13.61 3.24 10.37
C PHE A 133 -14.45 3.17 11.63
N GLY A 134 -13.79 2.97 12.74
CA GLY A 134 -14.46 2.92 14.03
C GLY A 134 -13.47 3.18 15.17
N THR A 135 -13.88 2.88 16.39
CA THR A 135 -13.04 2.94 17.58
C THR A 135 -12.85 1.53 18.12
N CYS A 136 -11.61 1.07 18.22
CA CYS A 136 -11.33 -0.28 18.71
C CYS A 136 -11.67 -0.42 20.19
N PRO A 137 -11.85 -1.66 20.70
CA PRO A 137 -12.23 -1.88 22.10
C PRO A 137 -11.28 -1.24 23.12
N ASP A 138 -9.98 -1.22 22.81
CA ASP A 138 -8.98 -0.63 23.71
C ASP A 138 -9.07 0.89 23.76
N CYS A 139 -9.45 1.54 22.67
CA CYS A 139 -9.63 2.99 22.60
C CYS A 139 -11.00 3.45 23.09
N ALA A 140 -11.98 2.56 23.09
CA ALA A 140 -13.35 2.87 23.53
C ALA A 140 -13.53 2.88 25.05
N ARG A 141 -12.51 2.47 25.77
CA ARG A 141 -12.54 2.43 27.27
C ARG A 141 -12.30 3.80 27.87
#